data_8a08b880858aa1a849f01cf044fe11d2
#
_entry.id   8a08b880858aa1a849f01cf044fe11d2
#
_cell.length_a   1.000
_cell.length_b   1.000
_cell.length_c   1.000
_cell.angle_alpha   90.00
_cell.angle_beta   90.00
_cell.angle_gamma   90.00
#
_symmetry.space_group_name_H-M   'P 1'
#
loop_
_entity.id
_entity.type
_entity.pdbx_description
1 polymer ?
#
loop_
_entity_poly.entity_id
_entity_poly.type
_entity_poly.pdbx_seq_one_letter_code
_entity_poly.pdbx_strand_id
1 'polypeptide(L)'
;MKILIVSQYYWPENYRINDIAESLVVLGNDVTVLTGLPNYPKGEIFDGYRNGENRVQIHNGVKIFRAKLFPRKKGVIHRFLNYWSFQHYASKMVDKLEKDFDVVFVYSGSPVMLANPGIKYAKKYKKPLFMYEMDLWPESLLAGGITNKSFIYKHYKKVSAKIYSQFDKIFVSTKEHNPYIKALPGCSNLDIEYLAQYADTIFEESDFGWEDNGVIDLMFAGNIGKAQSVDTIIRAAALLKDDPRFKFHIVGSGSELDNIKKLAAELKTENIVFYGQKPIKDMPNLYRIADAMLVTLEDKPYANMTIPGKVQSYMAVGKPVIGSINGSSSRFIINNNIGYFCPSGDHSALADLIKKLDYEELKIIGKNAKEVYFRKYSKSIFVDRLIKHLKSIMKAE
;
A
#
# COMPACT_ATOMS: atom_id res chain seq x y z
N MET A 1 19.49 -17.89 -5.82
CA MET A 1 19.38 -17.89 -4.35
C MET A 1 18.12 -18.61 -3.93
N LYS A 2 18.17 -19.25 -2.75
CA LYS A 2 16.98 -19.76 -2.07
C LYS A 2 16.44 -18.69 -1.11
N ILE A 3 15.25 -18.17 -1.36
CA ILE A 3 14.67 -17.06 -0.61
C ILE A 3 13.47 -17.57 0.18
N LEU A 4 13.47 -17.37 1.50
CA LEU A 4 12.29 -17.55 2.33
C LEU A 4 11.57 -16.20 2.48
N ILE A 5 10.37 -16.11 1.94
CA ILE A 5 9.47 -14.96 2.16
C ILE A 5 8.49 -15.28 3.28
N VAL A 6 8.32 -14.35 4.22
CA VAL A 6 7.31 -14.43 5.27
C VAL A 6 6.31 -13.30 5.07
N SER A 7 5.04 -13.67 4.83
CA SER A 7 3.93 -12.72 4.68
C SER A 7 2.65 -13.35 5.19
N GLN A 8 1.85 -12.63 5.96
CA GLN A 8 0.59 -13.17 6.48
C GLN A 8 -0.41 -13.47 5.36
N TYR A 9 -0.44 -12.63 4.32
CA TYR A 9 -1.33 -12.73 3.16
C TYR A 9 -0.52 -13.03 1.92
N TYR A 10 -1.01 -13.95 1.13
CA TYR A 10 -0.42 -14.37 -0.14
C TYR A 10 -1.48 -15.01 -1.02
N TRP A 11 -1.16 -15.30 -2.28
CA TRP A 11 -2.06 -15.96 -3.22
C TRP A 11 -2.90 -17.08 -2.57
N PRO A 12 -4.21 -17.18 -2.84
CA PRO A 12 -5.01 -16.49 -3.87
C PRO A 12 -5.57 -15.12 -3.45
N GLU A 13 -5.17 -14.59 -2.30
CA GLU A 13 -5.47 -13.21 -1.91
C GLU A 13 -4.61 -12.25 -2.75
N ASN A 14 -5.23 -11.15 -3.22
CA ASN A 14 -4.53 -10.21 -4.10
C ASN A 14 -3.70 -9.20 -3.30
N TYR A 15 -2.42 -9.49 -3.14
CA TYR A 15 -1.43 -8.64 -2.49
C TYR A 15 -0.18 -8.45 -3.35
N ARG A 16 0.46 -7.31 -3.26
CA ARG A 16 1.68 -6.97 -4.02
C ARG A 16 2.81 -8.00 -3.85
N ILE A 17 2.87 -8.67 -2.71
CA ILE A 17 3.89 -9.70 -2.46
C ILE A 17 3.78 -10.90 -3.42
N ASN A 18 2.61 -11.16 -4.01
CA ASN A 18 2.46 -12.21 -5.02
C ASN A 18 3.34 -11.89 -6.21
N ASP A 19 3.16 -10.69 -6.74
CA ASP A 19 3.90 -10.18 -7.89
C ASP A 19 5.42 -10.05 -7.60
N ILE A 20 5.81 -9.65 -6.40
CA ILE A 20 7.21 -9.60 -5.98
C ILE A 20 7.83 -11.01 -5.97
N ALA A 21 7.16 -11.99 -5.35
CA ALA A 21 7.66 -13.35 -5.24
C ALA A 21 7.81 -14.01 -6.62
N GLU A 22 6.81 -13.85 -7.48
CA GLU A 22 6.84 -14.37 -8.85
C GLU A 22 7.93 -13.70 -9.69
N SER A 23 8.14 -12.41 -9.53
CA SER A 23 9.24 -11.70 -10.20
C SER A 23 10.61 -12.22 -9.77
N LEU A 24 10.78 -12.56 -8.49
CA LEU A 24 12.03 -13.18 -8.01
C LEU A 24 12.25 -14.56 -8.60
N VAL A 25 11.18 -15.36 -8.84
CA VAL A 25 11.27 -16.65 -9.54
C VAL A 25 11.70 -16.44 -11.00
N VAL A 26 11.08 -15.49 -11.70
CA VAL A 26 11.45 -15.16 -13.10
C VAL A 26 12.93 -14.76 -13.20
N LEU A 27 13.50 -14.14 -12.17
CA LEU A 27 14.94 -13.82 -12.09
C LEU A 27 15.82 -15.00 -11.67
N GLY A 28 15.30 -16.24 -11.70
CA GLY A 28 16.06 -17.48 -11.47
C GLY A 28 16.32 -17.79 -9.99
N ASN A 29 15.50 -17.28 -9.07
CA ASN A 29 15.62 -17.62 -7.65
C ASN A 29 14.64 -18.73 -7.28
N ASP A 30 15.02 -19.56 -6.29
CA ASP A 30 14.14 -20.52 -5.63
C ASP A 30 13.41 -19.81 -4.49
N VAL A 31 12.11 -19.63 -4.65
CA VAL A 31 11.29 -18.82 -3.72
C VAL A 31 10.30 -19.68 -2.98
N THR A 32 10.39 -19.66 -1.66
CA THR A 32 9.42 -20.28 -0.76
C THR A 32 8.72 -19.20 0.05
N VAL A 33 7.39 -19.27 0.13
CA VAL A 33 6.56 -18.35 0.93
C VAL A 33 5.92 -19.08 2.10
N LEU A 34 6.18 -18.59 3.31
CA LEU A 34 5.47 -18.96 4.53
C LEU A 34 4.34 -17.93 4.76
N THR A 35 3.09 -18.37 4.64
CA THR A 35 1.92 -17.51 4.72
C THR A 35 0.82 -18.10 5.59
N GLY A 36 -0.30 -17.38 5.75
CA GLY A 36 -1.52 -17.86 6.38
C GLY A 36 -2.47 -18.57 5.42
N LEU A 37 -3.55 -19.14 5.96
CA LEU A 37 -4.68 -19.58 5.15
C LEU A 37 -5.40 -18.35 4.56
N PRO A 38 -5.79 -18.36 3.27
CA PRO A 38 -6.48 -17.25 2.66
C PRO A 38 -7.86 -17.04 3.30
N ASN A 39 -8.16 -15.79 3.67
CA ASN A 39 -9.39 -15.44 4.40
C ASN A 39 -9.85 -13.99 4.21
N TYR A 40 -9.06 -13.14 3.56
CA TYR A 40 -9.36 -11.72 3.35
C TYR A 40 -9.86 -11.48 1.91
N PRO A 41 -10.86 -10.61 1.69
CA PRO A 41 -11.52 -9.73 2.66
C PRO A 41 -12.75 -10.33 3.37
N LYS A 42 -13.25 -11.51 2.97
CA LYS A 42 -14.52 -12.09 3.42
C LYS A 42 -14.54 -12.45 4.91
N GLY A 43 -13.37 -12.69 5.54
CA GLY A 43 -13.26 -13.13 6.92
C GLY A 43 -13.62 -14.60 7.13
N GLU A 44 -13.53 -15.40 6.08
CA GLU A 44 -13.74 -16.85 6.08
C GLU A 44 -12.62 -17.51 5.29
N ILE A 45 -12.19 -18.71 5.69
CA ILE A 45 -11.22 -19.48 4.91
C ILE A 45 -11.82 -19.79 3.54
N PHE A 46 -11.09 -19.50 2.47
CA PHE A 46 -11.53 -19.75 1.11
C PHE A 46 -11.78 -21.24 0.86
N ASP A 47 -12.71 -21.53 -0.05
CA ASP A 47 -12.95 -22.89 -0.50
C ASP A 47 -11.68 -23.47 -1.11
N GLY A 48 -11.44 -24.78 -0.89
CA GLY A 48 -10.21 -25.45 -1.27
C GLY A 48 -9.02 -25.25 -0.29
N TYR A 49 -9.22 -24.51 0.81
CA TYR A 49 -8.19 -24.32 1.85
C TYR A 49 -8.67 -24.73 3.25
N ARG A 50 -9.89 -25.22 3.35
CA ARG A 50 -10.46 -25.77 4.59
C ARG A 50 -9.86 -27.15 4.88
N ASN A 51 -10.04 -27.65 6.09
CA ASN A 51 -9.74 -29.05 6.49
C ASN A 51 -8.32 -29.55 6.17
N GLY A 52 -7.35 -28.67 6.00
CA GLY A 52 -5.96 -29.04 5.72
C GLY A 52 -5.58 -29.10 4.24
N GLU A 53 -6.51 -28.78 3.36
CA GLU A 53 -6.28 -28.71 1.93
C GLU A 53 -5.28 -27.60 1.56
N ASN A 54 -4.51 -27.82 0.46
CA ASN A 54 -3.55 -26.86 -0.11
C ASN A 54 -2.61 -26.18 0.92
N ARG A 55 -2.21 -26.94 1.97
CA ARG A 55 -1.25 -26.46 2.97
C ARG A 55 0.15 -26.27 2.39
N VAL A 56 0.51 -27.09 1.41
CA VAL A 56 1.72 -26.97 0.62
C VAL A 56 1.29 -26.97 -0.83
N GLN A 57 1.73 -25.99 -1.60
CA GLN A 57 1.32 -25.79 -2.98
C GLN A 57 2.44 -25.10 -3.75
N ILE A 58 2.51 -25.31 -5.07
CA ILE A 58 3.33 -24.52 -5.99
C ILE A 58 2.38 -23.67 -6.84
N HIS A 59 2.68 -22.38 -6.95
CA HIS A 59 1.96 -21.46 -7.81
C HIS A 59 2.95 -20.52 -8.50
N ASN A 60 2.92 -20.45 -9.82
CA ASN A 60 3.84 -19.66 -10.66
C ASN A 60 5.33 -19.81 -10.25
N GLY A 61 5.74 -21.08 -9.96
CA GLY A 61 7.10 -21.41 -9.54
C GLY A 61 7.42 -21.12 -8.06
N VAL A 62 6.51 -20.49 -7.32
CA VAL A 62 6.66 -20.21 -5.88
C VAL A 62 6.15 -21.38 -5.05
N LYS A 63 6.97 -21.91 -4.15
CA LYS A 63 6.57 -22.93 -3.18
C LYS A 63 5.91 -22.26 -1.95
N ILE A 64 4.70 -22.66 -1.63
CA ILE A 64 3.87 -21.98 -0.62
C ILE A 64 3.60 -22.93 0.53
N PHE A 65 3.90 -22.49 1.77
CA PHE A 65 3.54 -23.16 3.01
C PHE A 65 2.52 -22.31 3.77
N ARG A 66 1.36 -22.88 4.13
CA ARG A 66 0.28 -22.17 4.82
C ARG A 66 0.11 -22.59 6.27
N ALA A 67 0.35 -21.67 7.17
CA ALA A 67 0.07 -21.81 8.58
C ALA A 67 -1.43 -21.72 8.87
N LYS A 68 -1.91 -22.43 9.88
CA LYS A 68 -3.26 -22.23 10.42
C LYS A 68 -3.40 -20.79 10.93
N LEU A 69 -4.61 -20.26 10.87
CA LEU A 69 -4.97 -19.01 11.53
C LEU A 69 -6.48 -18.97 11.81
N PHE A 70 -6.89 -18.08 12.70
CA PHE A 70 -8.30 -17.69 12.85
C PHE A 70 -8.68 -16.70 11.75
N PRO A 71 -9.79 -16.90 11.03
CA PRO A 71 -10.21 -15.98 9.98
C PRO A 71 -10.42 -14.55 10.49
N ARG A 72 -10.09 -13.56 9.67
CA ARG A 72 -10.19 -12.13 9.98
C ARG A 72 -11.65 -11.64 9.86
N LYS A 73 -12.53 -12.07 10.77
CA LYS A 73 -13.91 -11.58 10.85
C LYS A 73 -13.95 -10.11 11.27
N LYS A 74 -15.12 -9.49 11.17
CA LYS A 74 -15.35 -8.10 11.62
C LYS A 74 -15.08 -7.96 13.13
N GLY A 75 -14.58 -6.81 13.55
CA GLY A 75 -14.31 -6.48 14.95
C GLY A 75 -12.84 -6.60 15.38
N VAL A 76 -12.50 -5.89 16.45
CA VAL A 76 -11.13 -5.77 16.96
C VAL A 76 -10.59 -7.09 17.50
N ILE A 77 -11.42 -7.84 18.22
CA ILE A 77 -11.03 -9.12 18.83
C ILE A 77 -10.68 -10.15 17.76
N HIS A 78 -11.50 -10.29 16.72
CA HIS A 78 -11.24 -11.24 15.63
C HIS A 78 -9.98 -10.85 14.85
N ARG A 79 -9.73 -9.55 14.67
CA ARG A 79 -8.51 -9.06 14.05
C ARG A 79 -7.27 -9.42 14.88
N PHE A 80 -7.34 -9.22 16.19
CA PHE A 80 -6.26 -9.61 17.11
C PHE A 80 -5.99 -11.13 17.08
N LEU A 81 -7.05 -11.95 17.16
CA LEU A 81 -6.94 -13.41 17.08
C LEU A 81 -6.35 -13.88 15.74
N ASN A 82 -6.73 -13.24 14.63
CA ASN A 82 -6.16 -13.53 13.31
C ASN A 82 -4.65 -13.29 13.31
N TYR A 83 -4.20 -12.14 13.77
CA TYR A 83 -2.79 -11.76 13.82
C TYR A 83 -1.97 -12.63 14.76
N TRP A 84 -2.49 -12.86 15.98
CA TRP A 84 -1.82 -13.69 16.96
C TRP A 84 -1.69 -15.13 16.48
N SER A 85 -2.76 -15.69 15.92
CA SER A 85 -2.75 -17.09 15.46
C SER A 85 -1.81 -17.31 14.29
N PHE A 86 -1.72 -16.36 13.33
CA PHE A 86 -0.76 -16.45 12.24
C PHE A 86 0.67 -16.55 12.79
N GLN A 87 1.11 -15.54 13.57
CA GLN A 87 2.48 -15.55 14.08
C GLN A 87 2.79 -16.81 14.91
N HIS A 88 1.83 -17.30 15.71
CA HIS A 88 2.01 -18.49 16.54
C HIS A 88 2.20 -19.75 15.69
N TYR A 89 1.26 -20.01 14.77
CA TYR A 89 1.30 -21.22 13.95
C TYR A 89 2.39 -21.18 12.87
N ALA A 90 2.66 -20.03 12.27
CA ALA A 90 3.76 -19.87 11.34
C ALA A 90 5.12 -20.06 12.02
N SER A 91 5.29 -19.54 13.26
CA SER A 91 6.51 -19.81 14.05
C SER A 91 6.71 -21.28 14.38
N LYS A 92 5.64 -22.06 14.56
CA LYS A 92 5.74 -23.54 14.74
C LYS A 92 6.08 -24.24 13.44
N MET A 93 5.71 -23.69 12.28
CA MET A 93 6.03 -24.28 10.98
C MET A 93 7.48 -24.07 10.56
N VAL A 94 8.19 -23.09 11.12
CA VAL A 94 9.60 -22.82 10.82
C VAL A 94 10.45 -24.08 10.86
N ASP A 95 10.19 -24.99 11.80
CA ASP A 95 10.95 -26.22 11.98
C ASP A 95 10.69 -27.29 10.89
N LYS A 96 9.64 -27.08 10.07
CA LYS A 96 9.25 -27.95 8.95
C LYS A 96 9.73 -27.46 7.59
N LEU A 97 10.29 -26.24 7.53
CA LEU A 97 10.84 -25.65 6.32
C LEU A 97 12.25 -26.21 6.04
N GLU A 98 12.69 -26.05 4.82
CA GLU A 98 14.10 -26.27 4.44
C GLU A 98 15.02 -25.41 5.31
N LYS A 99 16.24 -25.89 5.58
CA LYS A 99 17.18 -25.24 6.52
C LYS A 99 18.22 -24.38 5.81
N ASP A 100 18.26 -24.45 4.50
CA ASP A 100 19.34 -23.95 3.64
C ASP A 100 18.93 -22.72 2.81
N PHE A 101 17.87 -21.98 3.21
CA PHE A 101 17.60 -20.69 2.60
C PHE A 101 18.81 -19.76 2.76
N ASP A 102 19.10 -19.01 1.71
CA ASP A 102 20.19 -18.03 1.71
C ASP A 102 19.81 -16.76 2.47
N VAL A 103 18.54 -16.35 2.41
CA VAL A 103 18.05 -15.12 2.99
C VAL A 103 16.57 -15.26 3.40
N VAL A 104 16.20 -14.53 4.44
CA VAL A 104 14.80 -14.37 4.89
C VAL A 104 14.33 -12.97 4.56
N PHE A 105 13.23 -12.86 3.84
CA PHE A 105 12.59 -11.61 3.47
C PHE A 105 11.17 -11.53 4.08
N VAL A 106 10.95 -10.57 4.97
CA VAL A 106 9.65 -10.33 5.61
C VAL A 106 8.92 -9.21 4.89
N TYR A 107 7.78 -9.51 4.29
CA TYR A 107 6.87 -8.51 3.76
C TYR A 107 5.89 -8.10 4.86
N SER A 108 6.18 -6.96 5.50
CA SER A 108 5.52 -6.54 6.73
C SER A 108 4.42 -5.50 6.47
N GLY A 109 3.16 -5.97 6.41
CA GLY A 109 2.00 -5.10 6.63
C GLY A 109 1.70 -4.97 8.13
N SER A 110 0.41 -4.82 8.47
CA SER A 110 -0.06 -4.80 9.86
C SER A 110 -0.42 -6.21 10.36
N PRO A 111 0.02 -6.58 11.56
CA PRO A 111 0.89 -5.88 12.50
C PRO A 111 2.37 -6.25 12.33
N VAL A 112 3.28 -5.46 12.90
CA VAL A 112 4.73 -5.75 12.83
C VAL A 112 5.12 -7.11 13.40
N MET A 113 4.33 -7.68 14.32
CA MET A 113 4.57 -9.01 14.92
C MET A 113 4.47 -10.17 13.91
N LEU A 114 3.90 -9.98 12.74
CA LEU A 114 3.92 -10.98 11.67
C LEU A 114 5.34 -11.34 11.20
N ALA A 115 6.32 -10.52 11.58
CA ALA A 115 7.74 -10.76 11.34
C ALA A 115 8.34 -11.89 12.20
N ASN A 116 7.70 -12.25 13.32
CA ASN A 116 8.27 -13.21 14.29
C ASN A 116 8.66 -14.57 13.69
N PRO A 117 7.92 -15.19 12.76
CA PRO A 117 8.35 -16.45 12.12
C PRO A 117 9.65 -16.28 11.34
N GLY A 118 9.82 -15.17 10.61
CA GLY A 118 11.04 -14.85 9.87
C GLY A 118 12.22 -14.64 10.82
N ILE A 119 12.02 -13.87 11.90
CA ILE A 119 13.04 -13.67 12.95
C ILE A 119 13.44 -15.00 13.58
N LYS A 120 12.46 -15.86 13.89
CA LYS A 120 12.75 -17.20 14.46
C LYS A 120 13.62 -18.02 13.51
N TYR A 121 13.26 -18.03 12.21
CA TYR A 121 14.03 -18.76 11.20
C TYR A 121 15.45 -18.21 11.09
N ALA A 122 15.60 -16.92 10.88
CA ALA A 122 16.89 -16.27 10.70
C ALA A 122 17.83 -16.51 11.89
N LYS A 123 17.33 -16.38 13.12
CA LYS A 123 18.12 -16.67 14.33
C LYS A 123 18.53 -18.13 14.44
N LYS A 124 17.60 -19.06 14.18
CA LYS A 124 17.85 -20.49 14.32
C LYS A 124 18.91 -21.00 13.34
N TYR A 125 18.87 -20.51 12.10
CA TYR A 125 19.73 -20.98 11.02
C TYR A 125 20.82 -19.97 10.62
N LYS A 126 20.97 -18.88 11.39
CA LYS A 126 21.96 -17.81 11.19
C LYS A 126 21.92 -17.26 9.77
N LYS A 127 20.71 -16.82 9.33
CA LYS A 127 20.48 -16.30 7.97
C LYS A 127 20.26 -14.80 7.99
N PRO A 128 20.70 -14.07 6.96
CA PRO A 128 20.39 -12.65 6.79
C PRO A 128 18.89 -12.41 6.78
N LEU A 129 18.46 -11.33 7.44
CA LEU A 129 17.05 -11.03 7.67
C LEU A 129 16.70 -9.62 7.18
N PHE A 130 15.84 -9.54 6.18
CA PHE A 130 15.37 -8.32 5.55
C PHE A 130 13.88 -8.10 5.82
N MET A 131 13.48 -6.83 5.92
CA MET A 131 12.08 -6.44 5.99
C MET A 131 11.74 -5.46 4.87
N TYR A 132 10.55 -5.59 4.31
CA TYR A 132 9.88 -4.50 3.60
C TYR A 132 8.71 -4.02 4.45
N GLU A 133 8.86 -2.84 5.04
CA GLU A 133 7.91 -2.25 5.95
C GLU A 133 6.89 -1.41 5.16
N MET A 134 5.62 -1.80 5.28
CA MET A 134 4.49 -1.22 4.57
C MET A 134 3.65 -0.31 5.46
N ASP A 135 3.47 -0.75 6.71
CA ASP A 135 2.63 -0.10 7.71
C ASP A 135 3.45 0.19 8.95
N LEU A 136 3.78 1.44 9.17
CA LEU A 136 4.58 1.87 10.31
C LEU A 136 3.92 1.54 11.65
N TRP A 137 4.61 0.75 12.48
CA TRP A 137 4.12 0.37 13.80
C TRP A 137 4.95 1.04 14.92
N PRO A 138 4.29 1.51 16.00
CA PRO A 138 2.85 1.36 16.33
C PRO A 138 1.93 2.42 15.73
N GLU A 139 2.39 3.29 14.83
CA GLU A 139 1.61 4.42 14.29
C GLU A 139 0.29 3.96 13.63
N SER A 140 0.29 2.77 13.02
CA SER A 140 -0.93 2.16 12.45
C SER A 140 -2.06 1.93 13.47
N LEU A 141 -1.76 1.89 14.79
CA LEU A 141 -2.76 1.82 15.84
C LEU A 141 -3.58 3.10 15.96
N LEU A 142 -2.97 4.26 15.62
CA LEU A 142 -3.64 5.56 15.70
C LEU A 142 -4.79 5.64 14.67
N ALA A 143 -4.60 5.03 13.50
CA ALA A 143 -5.66 4.90 12.48
C ALA A 143 -6.85 4.07 12.99
N GLY A 144 -6.62 3.16 13.93
CA GLY A 144 -7.64 2.37 14.61
C GLY A 144 -8.31 3.06 15.82
N GLY A 145 -7.98 4.33 16.08
CA GLY A 145 -8.56 5.12 17.19
C GLY A 145 -7.85 4.97 18.53
N ILE A 146 -6.73 4.26 18.59
CA ILE A 146 -5.89 4.17 19.80
C ILE A 146 -5.05 5.44 19.90
N THR A 147 -5.00 6.08 21.08
CA THR A 147 -4.20 7.29 21.26
C THR A 147 -2.74 6.97 21.61
N ASN A 148 -1.82 7.86 21.25
CA ASN A 148 -0.39 7.72 21.56
C ASN A 148 -0.06 7.80 23.07
N LYS A 149 -0.99 8.29 23.89
CA LYS A 149 -0.90 8.32 25.35
C LYS A 149 -1.27 7.00 26.01
N SER A 150 -1.98 6.12 25.30
CA SER A 150 -2.49 4.86 25.83
C SER A 150 -1.38 3.87 26.21
N PHE A 151 -1.64 3.03 27.21
CA PHE A 151 -0.72 1.96 27.60
C PHE A 151 -0.49 0.96 26.43
N ILE A 152 -1.51 0.69 25.64
CA ILE A 152 -1.45 -0.19 24.46
C ILE A 152 -0.43 0.35 23.45
N TYR A 153 -0.53 1.62 23.09
CA TYR A 153 0.43 2.24 22.17
C TYR A 153 1.86 2.20 22.71
N LYS A 154 2.07 2.57 23.99
CA LYS A 154 3.38 2.54 24.63
C LYS A 154 3.98 1.12 24.67
N HIS A 155 3.14 0.13 24.93
CA HIS A 155 3.55 -1.29 24.90
C HIS A 155 4.00 -1.69 23.48
N TYR A 156 3.18 -1.44 22.48
CA TYR A 156 3.52 -1.79 21.10
C TYR A 156 4.69 -0.97 20.53
N LYS A 157 4.94 0.23 21.04
CA LYS A 157 6.16 0.97 20.69
C LYS A 157 7.43 0.23 21.12
N LYS A 158 7.43 -0.38 22.30
CA LYS A 158 8.55 -1.24 22.77
C LYS A 158 8.64 -2.53 21.95
N VAL A 159 7.49 -3.15 21.64
CA VAL A 159 7.44 -4.37 20.82
C VAL A 159 7.97 -4.08 19.41
N SER A 160 7.55 -2.99 18.79
CA SER A 160 8.02 -2.59 17.44
C SER A 160 9.52 -2.34 17.44
N ALA A 161 10.05 -1.60 18.40
CA ALA A 161 11.49 -1.35 18.54
C ALA A 161 12.28 -2.66 18.63
N LYS A 162 11.81 -3.61 19.48
CA LYS A 162 12.44 -4.93 19.63
C LYS A 162 12.39 -5.76 18.34
N ILE A 163 11.33 -5.63 17.55
CA ILE A 163 11.20 -6.35 16.27
C ILE A 163 12.09 -5.72 15.22
N TYR A 164 12.00 -4.40 15.00
CA TYR A 164 12.82 -3.71 14.01
C TYR A 164 14.31 -3.90 14.26
N SER A 165 14.77 -3.87 15.52
CA SER A 165 16.18 -4.07 15.87
C SER A 165 16.76 -5.45 15.55
N GLN A 166 15.94 -6.41 15.06
CA GLN A 166 16.41 -7.76 14.68
C GLN A 166 16.81 -7.86 13.21
N PHE A 167 16.56 -6.82 12.41
CA PHE A 167 16.76 -6.87 10.97
C PHE A 167 18.13 -6.32 10.58
N ASP A 168 18.79 -6.99 9.64
CA ASP A 168 20.02 -6.52 9.04
C ASP A 168 19.77 -5.36 8.10
N LYS A 169 18.61 -5.36 7.40
CA LYS A 169 18.17 -4.25 6.55
C LYS A 169 16.66 -4.14 6.54
N ILE A 170 16.17 -2.88 6.55
CA ILE A 170 14.74 -2.56 6.42
C ILE A 170 14.55 -1.67 5.20
N PHE A 171 13.69 -2.10 4.28
CA PHE A 171 13.15 -1.24 3.24
C PHE A 171 11.89 -0.58 3.75
N VAL A 172 11.74 0.71 3.54
CA VAL A 172 10.56 1.49 3.93
C VAL A 172 9.84 2.03 2.69
N SER A 173 8.52 1.95 2.71
CA SER A 173 7.66 2.41 1.62
C SER A 173 7.58 3.93 1.51
N THR A 174 7.95 4.65 2.57
CA THR A 174 7.97 6.12 2.67
C THR A 174 9.23 6.59 3.38
N LYS A 175 9.84 7.68 2.91
CA LYS A 175 11.12 8.18 3.44
C LYS A 175 11.06 8.55 4.91
N GLU A 176 9.93 9.06 5.38
CA GLU A 176 9.71 9.49 6.75
C GLU A 176 9.69 8.35 7.76
N HIS A 177 9.46 7.11 7.32
CA HIS A 177 9.56 5.94 8.20
C HIS A 177 11.00 5.70 8.69
N ASN A 178 12.03 6.04 7.88
CA ASN A 178 13.43 5.86 8.27
C ASN A 178 13.80 6.64 9.54
N PRO A 179 13.69 7.98 9.62
CA PRO A 179 14.03 8.71 10.85
C PRO A 179 13.14 8.28 12.04
N TYR A 180 11.88 7.93 11.79
CA TYR A 180 11.00 7.43 12.84
C TYR A 180 11.51 6.12 13.45
N ILE A 181 11.82 5.11 12.61
CA ILE A 181 12.31 3.81 13.07
C ILE A 181 13.66 3.98 13.78
N LYS A 182 14.58 4.78 13.23
CA LYS A 182 15.89 5.04 13.86
C LYS A 182 15.79 5.72 15.23
N ALA A 183 14.72 6.49 15.48
CA ALA A 183 14.46 7.09 16.78
C ALA A 183 13.91 6.11 17.83
N LEU A 184 13.55 4.89 17.44
CA LEU A 184 13.12 3.86 18.39
C LEU A 184 14.33 3.27 19.15
N PRO A 185 14.16 2.86 20.44
CA PRO A 185 15.24 2.28 21.22
C PRO A 185 15.89 1.07 20.52
N GLY A 186 17.22 1.09 20.40
CA GLY A 186 18.01 0.03 19.76
C GLY A 186 17.98 0.00 18.23
N CYS A 187 17.39 1.02 17.58
CA CYS A 187 17.24 1.06 16.12
C CYS A 187 18.13 2.11 15.43
N SER A 188 18.93 2.88 16.16
CA SER A 188 19.70 4.01 15.60
C SER A 188 20.67 3.63 14.49
N ASN A 189 21.26 2.43 14.57
CA ASN A 189 22.29 1.94 13.62
C ASN A 189 21.71 1.04 12.52
N LEU A 190 20.40 0.90 12.43
CA LEU A 190 19.77 0.06 11.40
C LEU A 190 20.06 0.60 9.99
N ASP A 191 20.38 -0.32 9.08
CA ASP A 191 20.43 -0.03 7.66
C ASP A 191 18.99 0.05 7.12
N ILE A 192 18.52 1.27 6.87
CA ILE A 192 17.16 1.54 6.39
C ILE A 192 17.23 2.26 5.06
N GLU A 193 16.54 1.70 4.06
CA GLU A 193 16.51 2.26 2.71
C GLU A 193 15.08 2.50 2.23
N TYR A 194 14.87 3.63 1.57
CA TYR A 194 13.61 3.92 0.90
C TYR A 194 13.48 3.10 -0.38
N LEU A 195 12.46 2.27 -0.45
CA LEU A 195 12.06 1.51 -1.62
C LEU A 195 10.57 1.74 -1.84
N ALA A 196 10.23 2.67 -2.75
CA ALA A 196 8.85 3.01 -3.05
C ALA A 196 8.09 1.82 -3.63
N GLN A 197 6.80 1.71 -3.32
CA GLN A 197 5.90 0.81 -4.03
C GLN A 197 5.77 1.20 -5.51
N TYR A 198 5.40 0.24 -6.34
CA TYR A 198 5.08 0.43 -7.75
C TYR A 198 3.58 0.20 -8.02
N ALA A 199 3.10 0.64 -9.17
CA ALA A 199 1.73 0.43 -9.63
C ALA A 199 1.47 -1.04 -9.99
N ASP A 200 0.19 -1.43 -10.12
CA ASP A 200 -0.15 -2.72 -10.72
C ASP A 200 0.29 -2.72 -12.20
N THR A 201 0.81 -3.86 -12.65
CA THR A 201 1.41 -4.03 -14.00
C THR A 201 0.44 -3.63 -15.12
N ILE A 202 -0.86 -3.84 -14.92
CA ILE A 202 -1.89 -3.41 -15.88
C ILE A 202 -1.85 -1.90 -16.19
N PHE A 203 -1.37 -1.08 -15.24
CA PHE A 203 -1.24 0.36 -15.43
C PHE A 203 0.08 0.76 -16.13
N GLU A 204 1.08 -0.13 -16.10
CA GLU A 204 2.33 0.06 -16.86
C GLU A 204 2.17 -0.29 -18.33
N GLU A 205 1.34 -1.28 -18.63
CA GLU A 205 1.20 -1.88 -19.96
C GLU A 205 0.10 -1.25 -20.83
N SER A 206 -0.82 -0.49 -20.22
CA SER A 206 -1.95 0.10 -20.95
C SER A 206 -1.62 1.50 -21.47
N ASP A 207 -2.21 1.84 -22.63
CA ASP A 207 -2.23 3.22 -23.11
C ASP A 207 -3.48 3.94 -22.61
N PHE A 208 -3.28 5.12 -22.04
CA PHE A 208 -4.34 5.88 -21.40
C PHE A 208 -4.77 7.12 -22.17
N GLY A 209 -4.01 7.53 -23.18
CA GLY A 209 -4.35 8.65 -24.05
C GLY A 209 -4.77 9.94 -23.33
N TRP A 210 -5.14 10.91 -24.14
CA TRP A 210 -5.73 12.18 -23.71
C TRP A 210 -6.79 12.57 -24.73
N GLU A 211 -7.99 12.88 -24.26
CA GLU A 211 -9.11 13.24 -25.12
C GLU A 211 -9.75 14.53 -24.58
N ASP A 212 -9.57 15.64 -25.32
CA ASP A 212 -10.19 16.91 -24.97
C ASP A 212 -11.64 16.90 -25.40
N ASN A 213 -12.54 16.82 -24.45
CA ASN A 213 -13.99 16.88 -24.63
C ASN A 213 -14.60 18.20 -24.14
N GLY A 214 -13.74 19.20 -23.79
CA GLY A 214 -14.12 20.49 -23.24
C GLY A 214 -14.47 20.44 -21.75
N VAL A 215 -14.31 19.30 -21.08
CA VAL A 215 -14.56 19.11 -19.63
C VAL A 215 -13.29 18.55 -19.01
N ILE A 216 -12.92 19.02 -17.82
CA ILE A 216 -11.84 18.44 -17.01
C ILE A 216 -12.47 17.39 -16.10
N ASP A 217 -12.16 16.12 -16.40
CA ASP A 217 -12.66 14.95 -15.66
C ASP A 217 -11.69 14.61 -14.50
N LEU A 218 -12.16 14.81 -13.27
CA LEU A 218 -11.40 14.62 -12.03
C LEU A 218 -11.78 13.31 -11.36
N MET A 219 -10.86 12.36 -11.16
CA MET A 219 -11.20 11.03 -10.64
C MET A 219 -10.52 10.68 -9.32
N PHE A 220 -11.31 10.23 -8.36
CA PHE A 220 -10.84 9.51 -7.19
C PHE A 220 -11.07 8.01 -7.38
N ALA A 221 -10.04 7.20 -7.16
CA ALA A 221 -10.16 5.74 -7.22
C ALA A 221 -9.53 5.08 -5.98
N GLY A 222 -10.30 4.25 -5.28
CA GLY A 222 -9.79 3.49 -4.15
C GLY A 222 -10.78 3.28 -3.00
N ASN A 223 -10.25 2.93 -1.83
CA ASN A 223 -11.05 2.77 -0.62
C ASN A 223 -11.68 4.09 -0.19
N ILE A 224 -12.98 4.07 0.14
CA ILE A 224 -13.75 5.22 0.66
C ILE A 224 -13.92 5.02 2.17
N GLY A 225 -12.82 5.20 2.90
CA GLY A 225 -12.79 5.14 4.35
C GLY A 225 -12.53 6.51 4.96
N LYS A 226 -12.64 6.60 6.30
CA LYS A 226 -12.48 7.86 7.02
C LYS A 226 -11.13 8.54 6.73
N ALA A 227 -10.05 7.77 6.74
CA ALA A 227 -8.70 8.32 6.52
C ALA A 227 -8.51 8.95 5.12
N GLN A 228 -9.34 8.60 4.15
CA GLN A 228 -9.27 9.12 2.79
C GLN A 228 -10.00 10.46 2.60
N SER A 229 -10.76 10.96 3.58
CA SER A 229 -11.43 12.27 3.56
C SER A 229 -12.10 12.61 2.21
N VAL A 230 -12.86 11.66 1.65
CA VAL A 230 -13.53 11.82 0.35
C VAL A 230 -14.62 12.89 0.40
N ASP A 231 -15.16 13.20 1.60
CA ASP A 231 -16.07 14.30 1.86
C ASP A 231 -15.51 15.66 1.41
N THR A 232 -14.17 15.84 1.49
CA THR A 232 -13.49 17.04 0.97
C THR A 232 -13.71 17.20 -0.54
N ILE A 233 -13.67 16.11 -1.30
CA ILE A 233 -13.94 16.12 -2.74
C ILE A 233 -15.40 16.50 -3.00
N ILE A 234 -16.34 15.92 -2.26
CA ILE A 234 -17.78 16.19 -2.45
C ILE A 234 -18.09 17.67 -2.17
N ARG A 235 -17.51 18.23 -1.10
CA ARG A 235 -17.70 19.65 -0.76
C ARG A 235 -17.06 20.58 -1.80
N ALA A 236 -15.88 20.24 -2.32
CA ALA A 236 -15.25 21.00 -3.40
C ALA A 236 -16.09 20.93 -4.68
N ALA A 237 -16.59 19.75 -5.04
CA ALA A 237 -17.48 19.58 -6.19
C ALA A 237 -18.78 20.40 -6.07
N ALA A 238 -19.33 20.52 -4.84
CA ALA A 238 -20.50 21.35 -4.57
C ALA A 238 -20.25 22.84 -4.83
N LEU A 239 -19.05 23.34 -4.56
CA LEU A 239 -18.64 24.71 -4.88
C LEU A 239 -18.44 24.95 -6.39
N LEU A 240 -18.35 23.88 -7.17
CA LEU A 240 -18.10 23.88 -8.61
C LEU A 240 -19.31 23.33 -9.40
N LYS A 241 -20.46 23.10 -8.76
CA LYS A 241 -21.60 22.41 -9.39
C LYS A 241 -22.20 23.16 -10.59
N ASP A 242 -22.10 24.49 -10.57
CA ASP A 242 -22.63 25.36 -11.63
C ASP A 242 -21.57 25.68 -12.72
N ASP A 243 -20.35 25.15 -12.60
CA ASP A 243 -19.28 25.29 -13.59
C ASP A 243 -19.21 24.03 -14.47
N PRO A 244 -19.67 24.10 -15.73
CA PRO A 244 -19.75 22.91 -16.60
C PRO A 244 -18.38 22.36 -17.02
N ARG A 245 -17.28 23.08 -16.74
CA ARG A 245 -15.94 22.63 -17.07
C ARG A 245 -15.45 21.45 -16.24
N PHE A 246 -16.09 21.15 -15.09
CA PHE A 246 -15.57 20.17 -14.13
C PHE A 246 -16.56 19.06 -13.84
N LYS A 247 -16.09 17.81 -13.97
CA LYS A 247 -16.83 16.62 -13.62
C LYS A 247 -16.02 15.74 -12.69
N PHE A 248 -16.69 15.14 -11.71
CA PHE A 248 -16.04 14.33 -10.69
C PHE A 248 -16.47 12.86 -10.80
N HIS A 249 -15.50 11.95 -10.69
CA HIS A 249 -15.69 10.51 -10.79
C HIS A 249 -15.21 9.85 -9.52
N ILE A 250 -16.08 9.14 -8.82
CA ILE A 250 -15.77 8.45 -7.57
C ILE A 250 -15.85 6.94 -7.82
N VAL A 251 -14.70 6.27 -7.81
CA VAL A 251 -14.57 4.83 -8.02
C VAL A 251 -14.10 4.18 -6.73
N GLY A 252 -14.86 3.20 -6.22
CA GLY A 252 -14.48 2.45 -5.05
C GLY A 252 -15.63 2.12 -4.12
N SER A 253 -15.26 1.55 -2.98
CA SER A 253 -16.17 1.23 -1.87
C SER A 253 -15.45 1.43 -0.54
N GLY A 254 -16.18 1.42 0.56
CA GLY A 254 -15.60 1.55 1.89
C GLY A 254 -16.65 1.92 2.93
N SER A 255 -16.22 2.07 4.18
CA SER A 255 -17.10 2.34 5.32
C SER A 255 -17.86 3.66 5.23
N GLU A 256 -17.34 4.62 4.47
CA GLU A 256 -17.93 5.97 4.36
C GLU A 256 -18.76 6.16 3.09
N LEU A 257 -18.87 5.17 2.21
CA LEU A 257 -19.54 5.33 0.90
C LEU A 257 -20.98 5.87 1.04
N ASP A 258 -21.75 5.31 1.97
CA ASP A 258 -23.16 5.72 2.16
C ASP A 258 -23.24 7.17 2.69
N ASN A 259 -22.36 7.54 3.63
CA ASN A 259 -22.25 8.90 4.15
C ASN A 259 -21.87 9.90 3.05
N ILE A 260 -20.94 9.52 2.18
CA ILE A 260 -20.48 10.34 1.04
C ILE A 260 -21.61 10.55 0.02
N LYS A 261 -22.36 9.50 -0.33
CA LYS A 261 -23.52 9.62 -1.22
C LYS A 261 -24.62 10.50 -0.64
N LYS A 262 -24.89 10.36 0.67
CA LYS A 262 -25.85 11.21 1.38
C LYS A 262 -25.42 12.67 1.35
N LEU A 263 -24.16 12.96 1.64
CA LEU A 263 -23.59 14.31 1.57
C LEU A 263 -23.72 14.91 0.17
N ALA A 264 -23.42 14.13 -0.88
CA ALA A 264 -23.58 14.58 -2.27
C ALA A 264 -25.02 14.96 -2.61
N ALA A 265 -25.99 14.15 -2.16
CA ALA A 265 -27.42 14.43 -2.35
C ALA A 265 -27.88 15.70 -1.59
N GLU A 266 -27.44 15.86 -0.33
CA GLU A 266 -27.73 17.04 0.49
C GLU A 266 -27.20 18.34 -0.15
N LEU A 267 -26.01 18.29 -0.75
CA LEU A 267 -25.37 19.42 -1.42
C LEU A 267 -25.82 19.61 -2.87
N LYS A 268 -26.65 18.70 -3.40
CA LYS A 268 -27.16 18.69 -4.78
C LYS A 268 -26.03 18.77 -5.82
N THR A 269 -25.04 17.88 -5.69
CA THR A 269 -23.89 17.81 -6.59
C THR A 269 -24.21 16.93 -7.79
N GLU A 270 -24.74 17.53 -8.87
CA GLU A 270 -25.06 16.82 -10.12
C GLU A 270 -23.83 16.54 -11.00
N ASN A 271 -22.72 17.20 -10.70
CA ASN A 271 -21.44 17.05 -11.38
C ASN A 271 -20.59 15.86 -10.86
N ILE A 272 -21.17 14.96 -10.04
CA ILE A 272 -20.47 13.77 -9.50
C ILE A 272 -21.09 12.48 -10.04
N VAL A 273 -20.22 11.55 -10.50
CA VAL A 273 -20.60 10.19 -10.88
C VAL A 273 -19.99 9.17 -9.94
N PHE A 274 -20.82 8.30 -9.35
CA PHE A 274 -20.38 7.20 -8.49
C PHE A 274 -20.39 5.87 -9.25
N TYR A 275 -19.23 5.20 -9.37
CA TYR A 275 -19.09 3.95 -10.09
C TYR A 275 -19.19 2.70 -9.19
N GLY A 276 -19.08 2.87 -7.86
CA GLY A 276 -18.93 1.75 -6.94
C GLY A 276 -17.58 1.06 -7.08
N GLN A 277 -17.46 -0.13 -6.47
CA GLN A 277 -16.24 -0.92 -6.57
C GLN A 277 -16.13 -1.56 -7.95
N LYS A 278 -14.95 -1.48 -8.55
CA LYS A 278 -14.64 -2.09 -9.86
C LYS A 278 -13.48 -3.06 -9.74
N PRO A 279 -13.49 -4.15 -10.51
CA PRO A 279 -12.33 -5.04 -10.63
C PRO A 279 -11.13 -4.31 -11.22
N ILE A 280 -9.92 -4.71 -10.84
CA ILE A 280 -8.67 -4.07 -11.32
C ILE A 280 -8.56 -4.10 -12.86
N LYS A 281 -9.05 -5.13 -13.50
CA LYS A 281 -9.05 -5.28 -14.97
C LYS A 281 -9.88 -4.23 -15.70
N ASP A 282 -10.87 -3.62 -15.03
CA ASP A 282 -11.76 -2.61 -15.60
C ASP A 282 -11.23 -1.19 -15.36
N MET A 283 -10.26 -1.03 -14.46
CA MET A 283 -9.71 0.28 -14.08
C MET A 283 -9.03 1.03 -15.23
N PRO A 284 -8.32 0.39 -16.19
CA PRO A 284 -7.76 1.10 -17.33
C PRO A 284 -8.79 1.92 -18.12
N ASN A 285 -9.99 1.36 -18.33
CA ASN A 285 -11.07 2.06 -19.05
C ASN A 285 -11.58 3.28 -18.27
N LEU A 286 -11.63 3.20 -16.94
CA LEU A 286 -12.01 4.34 -16.09
C LEU A 286 -10.91 5.40 -16.06
N TYR A 287 -9.64 5.01 -15.87
CA TYR A 287 -8.54 5.96 -15.83
C TYR A 287 -8.33 6.71 -17.15
N ARG A 288 -8.77 6.12 -18.27
CA ARG A 288 -8.73 6.78 -19.58
C ARG A 288 -9.65 7.99 -19.65
N ILE A 289 -10.79 7.97 -18.93
CA ILE A 289 -11.74 9.09 -18.85
C ILE A 289 -11.12 10.29 -18.12
N ALA A 290 -10.28 10.05 -17.10
CA ALA A 290 -9.81 11.10 -16.22
C ALA A 290 -8.72 11.97 -16.88
N ASP A 291 -8.75 13.28 -16.60
CA ASP A 291 -7.69 14.24 -16.92
C ASP A 291 -6.78 14.50 -15.72
N ALA A 292 -7.32 14.39 -14.51
CA ALA A 292 -6.51 14.44 -13.30
C ALA A 292 -7.06 13.50 -12.21
N MET A 293 -6.16 13.05 -11.34
CA MET A 293 -6.47 12.08 -10.31
C MET A 293 -6.46 12.72 -8.92
N LEU A 294 -7.53 12.50 -8.17
CA LEU A 294 -7.73 13.10 -6.85
C LEU A 294 -7.14 12.21 -5.74
N VAL A 295 -6.42 12.83 -4.82
CA VAL A 295 -5.92 12.18 -3.60
C VAL A 295 -6.26 13.07 -2.40
N THR A 296 -7.01 12.53 -1.47
CA THR A 296 -7.32 13.20 -0.20
C THR A 296 -6.96 12.30 0.97
N LEU A 297 -6.48 12.90 2.05
CA LEU A 297 -6.19 12.23 3.32
C LEU A 297 -6.60 13.15 4.48
N GLU A 298 -6.97 12.57 5.61
CA GLU A 298 -7.18 13.34 6.83
C GLU A 298 -5.87 13.94 7.36
N ASP A 299 -5.94 15.08 8.04
CA ASP A 299 -4.77 15.69 8.70
C ASP A 299 -4.47 15.00 10.03
N LYS A 300 -3.73 13.90 9.95
CA LYS A 300 -3.28 13.12 11.10
C LYS A 300 -1.80 12.76 10.94
N PRO A 301 -1.02 12.70 12.06
CA PRO A 301 0.40 12.40 11.99
C PRO A 301 0.74 11.14 11.19
N TYR A 302 -0.03 10.05 11.36
CA TYR A 302 0.19 8.81 10.61
C TYR A 302 -0.11 8.94 9.12
N ALA A 303 -1.15 9.70 8.75
CA ALA A 303 -1.49 9.96 7.35
C ALA A 303 -0.44 10.86 6.68
N ASN A 304 0.07 11.84 7.43
CA ASN A 304 1.10 12.77 6.97
C ASN A 304 2.48 12.12 6.73
N MET A 305 2.71 10.92 7.26
CA MET A 305 3.92 10.12 7.00
C MET A 305 3.76 9.09 5.87
N THR A 306 2.60 9.06 5.21
CA THR A 306 2.29 8.02 4.22
C THR A 306 2.19 8.62 2.82
N ILE A 307 2.59 7.85 1.81
CA ILE A 307 2.28 8.10 0.40
C ILE A 307 1.33 6.98 -0.03
N PRO A 308 0.04 7.30 -0.33
CA PRO A 308 -0.91 6.28 -0.77
C PRO A 308 -0.46 5.60 -2.06
N GLY A 309 -0.54 4.26 -2.12
CA GLY A 309 -0.10 3.50 -3.29
C GLY A 309 -0.83 3.85 -4.61
N LYS A 310 -2.01 4.49 -4.52
CA LYS A 310 -2.72 5.01 -5.70
C LYS A 310 -1.94 6.11 -6.45
N VAL A 311 -1.07 6.85 -5.75
CA VAL A 311 -0.24 7.89 -6.39
C VAL A 311 0.66 7.29 -7.44
N GLN A 312 1.29 6.14 -7.16
CA GLN A 312 2.11 5.43 -8.15
C GLN A 312 1.28 4.94 -9.34
N SER A 313 0.05 4.46 -9.12
CA SER A 313 -0.87 4.09 -10.20
C SER A 313 -1.23 5.28 -11.08
N TYR A 314 -1.49 6.44 -10.48
CA TYR A 314 -1.80 7.67 -11.19
C TYR A 314 -0.63 8.18 -12.03
N MET A 315 0.58 8.08 -11.49
CA MET A 315 1.80 8.39 -12.23
C MET A 315 2.02 7.42 -13.41
N ALA A 316 1.84 6.11 -13.18
CA ALA A 316 2.03 5.09 -14.21
C ALA A 316 1.12 5.30 -15.43
N VAL A 317 -0.13 5.71 -15.18
CA VAL A 317 -1.10 6.01 -16.25
C VAL A 317 -0.90 7.40 -16.88
N GLY A 318 0.04 8.20 -16.37
CA GLY A 318 0.37 9.49 -16.92
C GLY A 318 -0.69 10.57 -16.65
N LYS A 319 -1.39 10.49 -15.51
CA LYS A 319 -2.36 11.51 -15.10
C LYS A 319 -1.83 12.29 -13.91
N PRO A 320 -1.93 13.62 -13.89
CA PRO A 320 -1.47 14.46 -12.78
C PRO A 320 -2.29 14.20 -11.51
N VAL A 321 -1.67 14.46 -10.36
CA VAL A 321 -2.28 14.28 -9.04
C VAL A 321 -2.73 15.61 -8.48
N ILE A 322 -4.02 15.73 -8.14
CA ILE A 322 -4.58 16.88 -7.44
C ILE A 322 -4.89 16.44 -6.00
N GLY A 323 -4.17 17.00 -5.04
CA GLY A 323 -4.22 16.55 -3.65
C GLY A 323 -4.89 17.56 -2.70
N SER A 324 -5.74 17.06 -1.77
CA SER A 324 -5.99 17.76 -0.49
C SER A 324 -5.32 16.94 0.60
N ILE A 325 -4.03 17.25 0.84
CA ILE A 325 -3.08 16.39 1.59
C ILE A 325 -1.97 17.22 2.22
N ASN A 326 -1.39 16.69 3.30
CA ASN A 326 -0.23 17.24 3.98
C ASN A 326 0.97 16.26 3.98
N GLY A 327 2.09 16.68 4.50
CA GLY A 327 3.22 15.82 4.89
C GLY A 327 3.98 15.20 3.73
N SER A 328 4.20 13.89 3.78
CA SER A 328 4.99 13.14 2.78
C SER A 328 4.39 13.19 1.40
N SER A 329 3.07 13.08 1.30
CA SER A 329 2.36 13.06 0.01
C SER A 329 2.46 14.41 -0.69
N SER A 330 2.27 15.54 0.01
CA SER A 330 2.41 16.86 -0.60
C SER A 330 3.84 17.14 -1.07
N ARG A 331 4.85 16.80 -0.23
CA ARG A 331 6.26 16.89 -0.63
C ARG A 331 6.58 15.99 -1.84
N PHE A 332 5.99 14.80 -1.89
CA PHE A 332 6.19 13.87 -3.00
C PHE A 332 5.67 14.44 -4.33
N ILE A 333 4.49 15.05 -4.33
CA ILE A 333 3.92 15.71 -5.52
C ILE A 333 4.85 16.81 -6.03
N ILE A 334 5.25 17.74 -5.15
CA ILE A 334 6.09 18.89 -5.53
C ILE A 334 7.47 18.43 -6.00
N ASN A 335 8.15 17.57 -5.24
CA ASN A 335 9.52 17.15 -5.52
C ASN A 335 9.64 16.35 -6.83
N ASN A 336 8.54 15.80 -7.32
CA ASN A 336 8.50 15.07 -8.59
C ASN A 336 7.79 15.85 -9.72
N ASN A 337 7.23 17.02 -9.42
CA ASN A 337 6.46 17.85 -10.36
C ASN A 337 5.35 17.04 -11.08
N ILE A 338 4.51 16.35 -10.29
CA ILE A 338 3.48 15.43 -10.80
C ILE A 338 2.05 15.91 -10.56
N GLY A 339 1.87 17.17 -10.17
CA GLY A 339 0.56 17.74 -9.90
C GLY A 339 0.58 18.87 -8.88
N TYR A 340 -0.55 19.11 -8.29
CA TYR A 340 -0.81 20.20 -7.35
C TYR A 340 -1.42 19.69 -6.05
N PHE A 341 -1.33 20.49 -4.99
CA PHE A 341 -1.99 20.17 -3.74
C PHE A 341 -2.48 21.43 -2.99
N CYS A 342 -3.44 21.23 -2.10
CA CYS A 342 -3.88 22.17 -1.08
C CYS A 342 -3.86 21.48 0.30
N PRO A 343 -4.03 22.22 1.39
CA PRO A 343 -4.07 21.64 2.73
C PRO A 343 -5.14 20.56 2.88
N SER A 344 -4.84 19.54 3.68
CA SER A 344 -5.74 18.44 3.97
C SER A 344 -7.07 18.93 4.57
N GLY A 345 -8.20 18.45 4.02
CA GLY A 345 -9.54 18.78 4.47
C GLY A 345 -10.07 20.17 4.04
N ASP A 346 -9.24 20.97 3.37
CA ASP A 346 -9.65 22.30 2.88
C ASP A 346 -10.34 22.18 1.51
N HIS A 347 -11.65 21.99 1.53
CA HIS A 347 -12.45 21.85 0.33
C HIS A 347 -12.56 23.15 -0.48
N SER A 348 -12.47 24.32 0.17
CA SER A 348 -12.49 25.61 -0.53
C SER A 348 -11.18 25.82 -1.30
N ALA A 349 -10.04 25.58 -0.65
CA ALA A 349 -8.76 25.63 -1.34
C ALA A 349 -8.65 24.58 -2.47
N LEU A 350 -9.26 23.40 -2.30
CA LEU A 350 -9.33 22.38 -3.36
C LEU A 350 -10.17 22.90 -4.56
N ALA A 351 -11.32 23.50 -4.30
CA ALA A 351 -12.15 24.08 -5.37
C ALA A 351 -11.44 25.23 -6.09
N ASP A 352 -10.75 26.11 -5.36
CA ASP A 352 -10.00 27.23 -5.95
C ASP A 352 -8.78 26.76 -6.75
N LEU A 353 -8.16 25.66 -6.35
CA LEU A 353 -7.10 25.02 -7.11
C LEU A 353 -7.65 24.43 -8.41
N ILE A 354 -8.78 23.70 -8.33
CA ILE A 354 -9.42 23.08 -9.50
C ILE A 354 -9.87 24.13 -10.53
N LYS A 355 -10.42 25.27 -10.11
CA LYS A 355 -10.81 26.37 -11.01
C LYS A 355 -9.67 26.88 -11.91
N LYS A 356 -8.43 26.73 -11.45
CA LYS A 356 -7.22 27.21 -12.16
C LYS A 356 -6.61 26.16 -13.08
N LEU A 357 -7.14 24.93 -13.10
CA LEU A 357 -6.61 23.87 -13.93
C LEU A 357 -6.80 24.22 -15.42
N ASP A 358 -5.77 23.96 -16.19
CA ASP A 358 -5.74 24.06 -17.64
C ASP A 358 -5.46 22.69 -18.24
N TYR A 359 -6.18 22.31 -19.29
CA TYR A 359 -6.10 20.99 -19.90
C TYR A 359 -4.71 20.70 -20.48
N GLU A 360 -4.11 21.64 -21.20
CA GLU A 360 -2.78 21.44 -21.79
C GLU A 360 -1.68 21.37 -20.71
N GLU A 361 -1.81 22.14 -19.64
CA GLU A 361 -0.89 22.06 -18.50
C GLU A 361 -1.01 20.71 -17.79
N LEU A 362 -2.23 20.19 -17.56
CA LEU A 362 -2.45 18.86 -16.99
C LEU A 362 -1.78 17.77 -17.83
N LYS A 363 -1.87 17.85 -19.14
CA LYS A 363 -1.25 16.92 -20.08
C LYS A 363 0.28 16.92 -19.99
N ILE A 364 0.89 18.11 -19.88
CA ILE A 364 2.33 18.27 -19.68
C ILE A 364 2.77 17.64 -18.36
N ILE A 365 2.05 17.92 -17.27
CA ILE A 365 2.36 17.38 -15.94
C ILE A 365 2.14 15.86 -15.92
N GLY A 366 1.08 15.37 -16.55
CA GLY A 366 0.80 13.94 -16.66
C GLY A 366 1.90 13.18 -17.41
N LYS A 367 2.41 13.74 -18.51
CA LYS A 367 3.56 13.19 -19.23
C LYS A 367 4.79 13.11 -18.32
N ASN A 368 5.12 14.18 -17.59
CA ASN A 368 6.20 14.17 -16.62
C ASN A 368 5.98 13.12 -15.52
N ALA A 369 4.76 12.99 -15.01
CA ALA A 369 4.43 11.99 -14.00
C ALA A 369 4.74 10.56 -14.48
N LYS A 370 4.38 10.22 -15.73
CA LYS A 370 4.68 8.94 -16.37
C LYS A 370 6.18 8.72 -16.52
N GLU A 371 6.91 9.71 -17.02
CA GLU A 371 8.38 9.64 -17.18
C GLU A 371 9.09 9.43 -15.82
N VAL A 372 8.69 10.18 -14.79
CA VAL A 372 9.24 10.04 -13.43
C VAL A 372 8.91 8.66 -12.86
N TYR A 373 7.70 8.15 -13.09
CA TYR A 373 7.30 6.82 -12.66
C TYR A 373 8.22 5.76 -13.23
N PHE A 374 8.36 5.68 -14.55
CA PHE A 374 9.19 4.66 -15.21
C PHE A 374 10.66 4.77 -14.85
N ARG A 375 11.17 5.97 -14.63
CA ARG A 375 12.57 6.21 -14.26
C ARG A 375 12.89 5.85 -12.80
N LYS A 376 11.91 5.95 -11.86
CA LYS A 376 12.19 5.85 -10.41
C LYS A 376 11.34 4.84 -9.66
N TYR A 377 10.14 4.52 -10.13
CA TYR A 377 9.10 3.85 -9.35
C TYR A 377 8.48 2.64 -10.03
N SER A 378 8.92 2.27 -11.22
CA SER A 378 8.39 1.09 -11.95
C SER A 378 8.71 -0.21 -11.22
N LYS A 379 7.96 -1.26 -11.56
CA LYS A 379 8.17 -2.61 -11.04
C LYS A 379 9.61 -3.11 -11.28
N SER A 380 10.17 -2.85 -12.47
CA SER A 380 11.54 -3.25 -12.79
C SER A 380 12.55 -2.60 -11.83
N ILE A 381 12.45 -1.29 -11.60
CA ILE A 381 13.32 -0.57 -10.66
C ILE A 381 13.19 -1.13 -9.23
N PHE A 382 11.96 -1.42 -8.79
CA PHE A 382 11.73 -2.00 -7.47
C PHE A 382 12.42 -3.37 -7.34
N VAL A 383 12.17 -4.26 -8.29
CA VAL A 383 12.68 -5.64 -8.25
C VAL A 383 14.20 -5.66 -8.38
N ASP A 384 14.78 -4.85 -9.27
CA ASP A 384 16.24 -4.75 -9.44
C ASP A 384 16.93 -4.24 -8.17
N ARG A 385 16.36 -3.24 -7.52
CA ARG A 385 16.90 -2.74 -6.25
C ARG A 385 16.78 -3.79 -5.14
N LEU A 386 15.62 -4.44 -5.02
CA LEU A 386 15.42 -5.49 -4.03
C LEU A 386 16.42 -6.61 -4.20
N ILE A 387 16.54 -7.20 -5.40
CA ILE A 387 17.43 -8.33 -5.66
C ILE A 387 18.90 -7.96 -5.49
N LYS A 388 19.30 -6.73 -5.86
CA LYS A 388 20.67 -6.24 -5.64
C LYS A 388 21.03 -6.26 -4.16
N HIS A 389 20.14 -5.83 -3.29
CA HIS A 389 20.37 -5.84 -1.84
C HIS A 389 20.34 -7.25 -1.25
N LEU A 390 19.39 -8.09 -1.68
CA LEU A 390 19.37 -9.49 -1.24
C LEU A 390 20.67 -10.22 -1.61
N LYS A 391 21.28 -9.90 -2.77
CA LYS A 391 22.58 -10.49 -3.20
C LYS A 391 23.79 -9.88 -2.51
N SER A 392 23.75 -8.64 -2.05
CA SER A 392 24.94 -7.94 -1.52
C SER A 392 25.47 -8.56 -0.22
N ILE A 393 24.58 -9.10 0.62
CA ILE A 393 24.99 -9.71 1.91
C ILE A 393 25.63 -11.08 1.71
N MET A 394 25.29 -11.79 0.62
CA MET A 394 25.95 -13.07 0.30
C MET A 394 27.41 -12.91 -0.15
N LYS A 395 27.85 -11.71 -0.48
CA LYS A 395 29.25 -11.43 -0.88
C LYS A 395 30.12 -10.96 0.30
N ALA A 396 29.53 -10.77 1.47
CA ALA A 396 30.22 -10.29 2.67
C ALA A 396 30.65 -11.43 3.61
N GLU A 397 30.34 -12.69 3.27
CA GLU A 397 30.88 -13.91 3.83
C GLU A 397 32.03 -14.44 2.93
#